data_b5eca8c8fc1ca8df3ce38b0c3b345584
#
_entry.id   b5eca8c8fc1ca8df3ce38b0c3b345584
#
_cell.length_a   1.000
_cell.length_b   1.000
_cell.length_c   1.000
_cell.angle_alpha   90.00
_cell.angle_beta   90.00
_cell.angle_gamma   90.00
#
_symmetry.space_group_name_H-M   'P 1'
#
loop_
_entity.id
_entity.type
_entity.pdbx_description
1 polymer ?
#
loop_
_entity_poly.entity_id
_entity_poly.type
_entity_poly.pdbx_seq_one_letter_code
_entity_poly.pdbx_strand_id
1 'polypeptide(L)'
;MITISKVTFRRFLLGQQGLWPGRRFKGLNGTSQAIHQMQGLQLDPLNSVARSQEIALYGRVLDFKLGHLYQAAYEKRGFFDYGGWLFMYPMQEFPYWRLHMKHREERGMHYEAFTHPPAELIKFVLNELRTRGPLGNRDFGGEAVQAWSYRGRKEASIALYYLWMIGEVMITGRKGFDRIYDLRERVLPSEYDYVAPESEAIDFFSRKSIAYLGLARESTWRTSLAYFIHRDVSRDESKKLLERLIKQGVASRVRVEGSKDGYLVLNSDQPHLSELEAGRIPKAWKSKGPTTEEEVTLLAPLEIVTARGRAKKVFDFEYLWEVYKPVHQRRWGYYTLPILYGDDLVARLDPKLDRKTNTLHILGFWLEDDAPKDEAFANALANGLKRFAELIGAKKMDLRGINHTKLRSYLKKKLK
;
A
#
# COMPACT_ATOMS: atom_id res chain seq x y z
N MET A 1 11.54 -20.90 -20.32
CA MET A 1 10.50 -20.00 -19.79
C MET A 1 9.43 -20.88 -19.17
N ILE A 2 9.13 -20.67 -17.89
CA ILE A 2 8.12 -21.45 -17.14
C ILE A 2 6.72 -20.92 -17.54
N THR A 3 5.77 -21.84 -17.76
CA THR A 3 4.35 -21.49 -17.94
C THR A 3 3.59 -21.88 -16.68
N ILE A 4 2.74 -20.99 -16.18
CA ILE A 4 1.92 -21.19 -14.98
C ILE A 4 0.44 -20.99 -15.29
N SER A 5 -0.42 -21.66 -14.53
CA SER A 5 -1.87 -21.50 -14.60
C SER A 5 -2.35 -20.13 -14.08
N LYS A 6 -3.57 -19.74 -14.45
CA LYS A 6 -4.21 -18.52 -13.90
C LYS A 6 -4.40 -18.62 -12.38
N VAL A 7 -4.67 -19.81 -11.86
CA VAL A 7 -4.82 -20.05 -10.42
C VAL A 7 -3.49 -19.80 -9.71
N THR A 8 -2.39 -20.35 -10.21
CA THR A 8 -1.04 -20.10 -9.70
C THR A 8 -0.71 -18.59 -9.75
N PHE A 9 -1.05 -17.93 -10.86
CA PHE A 9 -0.86 -16.48 -10.97
C PHE A 9 -1.57 -15.69 -9.86
N ARG A 10 -2.86 -15.97 -9.59
CA ARG A 10 -3.62 -15.33 -8.50
C ARG A 10 -3.03 -15.62 -7.13
N ARG A 11 -2.83 -16.91 -6.82
CA ARG A 11 -2.30 -17.36 -5.53
C ARG A 11 -0.91 -16.80 -5.25
N PHE A 12 -0.07 -16.74 -6.29
CA PHE A 12 1.25 -16.15 -6.15
C PHE A 12 1.17 -14.66 -5.81
N LEU A 13 0.36 -13.87 -6.53
CA LEU A 13 0.20 -12.45 -6.25
C LEU A 13 -0.36 -12.18 -4.85
N LEU A 14 -1.38 -12.93 -4.44
CA LEU A 14 -1.96 -12.80 -3.10
C LEU A 14 -1.00 -13.27 -2.01
N GLY A 15 -0.33 -14.40 -2.23
CA GLY A 15 0.64 -14.95 -1.28
C GLY A 15 1.88 -14.08 -1.14
N GLN A 16 2.44 -13.58 -2.25
CA GLN A 16 3.55 -12.62 -2.24
C GLN A 16 3.20 -11.36 -1.45
N GLN A 17 1.97 -10.91 -1.53
CA GLN A 17 1.47 -9.76 -0.77
C GLN A 17 1.00 -10.10 0.66
N GLY A 18 1.10 -11.36 1.11
CA GLY A 18 0.76 -11.76 2.48
C GLY A 18 -0.74 -11.92 2.76
N LEU A 19 -1.58 -12.00 1.71
CA LEU A 19 -3.04 -12.08 1.82
C LEU A 19 -3.57 -13.53 1.76
N TRP A 20 -2.88 -14.43 1.08
CA TRP A 20 -3.30 -15.82 0.89
C TRP A 20 -2.21 -16.80 1.40
N PRO A 21 -2.57 -17.97 1.91
CA PRO A 21 -3.92 -18.50 2.15
C PRO A 21 -4.61 -17.95 3.40
N GLY A 22 -3.98 -17.01 4.11
CA GLY A 22 -4.43 -16.35 5.32
C GLY A 22 -3.29 -15.60 5.96
N ARG A 23 -3.53 -15.01 7.12
CA ARG A 23 -2.57 -14.15 7.83
C ARG A 23 -1.42 -14.96 8.41
N ARG A 24 -0.20 -14.57 8.10
CA ARG A 24 1.03 -15.23 8.59
C ARG A 24 1.91 -14.36 9.48
N PHE A 25 1.64 -13.07 9.55
CA PHE A 25 2.35 -12.14 10.44
C PHE A 25 1.56 -11.95 11.73
N LYS A 26 2.24 -11.60 12.83
CA LYS A 26 1.58 -11.42 14.13
C LYS A 26 2.14 -10.25 14.93
N GLY A 27 1.24 -9.42 15.48
CA GLY A 27 1.56 -8.31 16.37
C GLY A 27 2.43 -7.23 15.74
N LEU A 28 3.15 -6.46 16.57
CA LEU A 28 3.97 -5.32 16.12
C LEU A 28 5.13 -5.76 15.20
N ASN A 29 5.86 -6.81 15.55
CA ASN A 29 6.93 -7.32 14.70
C ASN A 29 6.38 -7.84 13.36
N GLY A 30 5.22 -8.51 13.37
CA GLY A 30 4.54 -8.94 12.17
C GLY A 30 4.07 -7.77 11.30
N THR A 31 3.73 -6.63 11.89
CA THR A 31 3.42 -5.41 11.15
C THR A 31 4.62 -4.93 10.34
N SER A 32 5.81 -4.89 10.95
CA SER A 32 7.04 -4.55 10.23
C SER A 32 7.34 -5.56 9.11
N GLN A 33 7.23 -6.86 9.39
CA GLN A 33 7.43 -7.91 8.39
C GLN A 33 6.45 -7.79 7.21
N ALA A 34 5.18 -7.46 7.47
CA ALA A 34 4.18 -7.26 6.42
C ALA A 34 4.54 -6.08 5.52
N ILE A 35 5.01 -4.95 6.05
CA ILE A 35 5.42 -3.78 5.26
C ILE A 35 6.65 -4.12 4.39
N HIS A 36 7.64 -4.83 4.93
CA HIS A 36 8.78 -5.32 4.15
C HIS A 36 8.34 -6.24 3.02
N GLN A 37 7.43 -7.18 3.30
CA GLN A 37 6.89 -8.09 2.29
C GLN A 37 6.15 -7.36 1.16
N MET A 38 5.39 -6.31 1.51
CA MET A 38 4.69 -5.44 0.56
C MET A 38 5.62 -4.52 -0.24
N GLN A 39 6.91 -4.43 0.11
CA GLN A 39 7.90 -3.52 -0.48
C GLN A 39 7.59 -2.03 -0.29
N GLY A 40 6.64 -1.72 0.54
CA GLY A 40 6.18 -0.38 0.88
C GLY A 40 4.69 -0.37 1.16
N LEU A 41 4.22 0.65 1.85
CA LEU A 41 2.82 0.79 2.27
C LEU A 41 2.30 2.17 1.87
N GLN A 42 1.28 2.20 1.01
CA GLN A 42 0.65 3.47 0.63
C GLN A 42 -0.21 4.01 1.77
N LEU A 43 -0.05 5.30 2.06
CA LEU A 43 -0.79 6.02 3.10
C LEU A 43 -1.93 6.82 2.48
N ASP A 44 -3.06 6.85 3.15
CA ASP A 44 -4.22 7.66 2.76
C ASP A 44 -4.85 8.35 3.97
N PRO A 45 -5.23 9.65 3.86
CA PRO A 45 -5.84 10.40 4.94
C PRO A 45 -7.28 10.00 5.25
N LEU A 46 -7.99 9.41 4.29
CA LEU A 46 -9.41 9.11 4.44
C LEU A 46 -9.66 8.05 5.51
N ASN A 47 -10.59 8.33 6.39
CA ASN A 47 -10.91 7.51 7.56
C ASN A 47 -12.43 7.31 7.67
N SER A 48 -13.02 6.65 6.68
CA SER A 48 -14.45 6.34 6.67
C SER A 48 -14.80 5.30 7.76
N VAL A 49 -14.01 4.25 7.86
CA VAL A 49 -14.05 3.19 8.90
C VAL A 49 -12.70 3.04 9.59
N ALA A 50 -11.65 2.84 8.81
CA ALA A 50 -10.24 2.90 9.17
C ALA A 50 -9.49 3.45 7.93
N ARG A 51 -8.23 3.86 8.08
CA ARG A 51 -7.43 4.31 6.94
C ARG A 51 -7.00 3.13 6.07
N SER A 52 -6.77 3.38 4.79
CA SER A 52 -6.37 2.34 3.82
C SER A 52 -5.17 1.51 4.31
N GLN A 53 -4.13 2.15 4.82
CA GLN A 53 -2.94 1.47 5.36
C GLN A 53 -3.24 0.58 6.58
N GLU A 54 -4.18 0.96 7.41
CA GLU A 54 -4.61 0.18 8.58
C GLU A 54 -5.36 -1.08 8.16
N ILE A 55 -6.26 -0.95 7.16
CA ILE A 55 -6.99 -2.08 6.57
C ILE A 55 -6.02 -3.02 5.84
N ALA A 56 -5.03 -2.49 5.10
CA ALA A 56 -4.04 -3.29 4.42
C ALA A 56 -3.22 -4.15 5.39
N LEU A 57 -2.76 -3.57 6.51
CA LEU A 57 -2.02 -4.30 7.54
C LEU A 57 -2.90 -5.30 8.31
N TYR A 58 -4.13 -4.91 8.64
CA TYR A 58 -5.10 -5.79 9.26
C TYR A 58 -5.39 -7.04 8.43
N GLY A 59 -5.45 -6.93 7.10
CA GLY A 59 -5.61 -8.07 6.18
C GLY A 59 -4.48 -9.09 6.23
N ARG A 60 -3.30 -8.72 6.79
CA ARG A 60 -2.06 -9.52 6.78
C ARG A 60 -1.59 -9.98 8.15
N VAL A 61 -1.94 -9.23 9.20
CA VAL A 61 -1.35 -9.37 10.54
C VAL A 61 -2.39 -9.82 11.55
N LEU A 62 -2.12 -10.94 12.22
CA LEU A 62 -2.86 -11.37 13.41
C LEU A 62 -2.54 -10.43 14.58
N ASP A 63 -3.53 -10.20 15.45
CA ASP A 63 -3.42 -9.30 16.59
C ASP A 63 -2.95 -7.87 16.20
N PHE A 64 -3.28 -7.45 14.98
CA PHE A 64 -3.02 -6.08 14.54
C PHE A 64 -3.86 -5.10 15.36
N LYS A 65 -3.21 -4.05 15.85
CA LYS A 65 -3.87 -2.93 16.55
C LYS A 65 -3.62 -1.63 15.82
N LEU A 66 -4.62 -0.75 15.81
CA LEU A 66 -4.41 0.63 15.39
C LEU A 66 -3.28 1.23 16.25
N GLY A 67 -2.32 1.84 15.63
CA GLY A 67 -1.11 2.32 16.31
C GLY A 67 0.14 1.47 16.06
N HIS A 68 0.04 0.17 15.74
CA HIS A 68 1.23 -0.65 15.41
C HIS A 68 2.06 -0.06 14.27
N LEU A 69 1.40 0.51 13.25
CA LEU A 69 2.09 1.20 12.17
C LEU A 69 2.89 2.40 12.69
N TYR A 70 2.30 3.21 13.57
CA TYR A 70 2.97 4.37 14.17
C TYR A 70 4.21 3.94 14.97
N GLN A 71 4.06 2.92 15.81
CA GLN A 71 5.16 2.37 16.60
C GLN A 71 6.28 1.81 15.72
N ALA A 72 5.94 1.02 14.70
CA ALA A 72 6.93 0.43 13.80
C ALA A 72 7.69 1.50 13.00
N ALA A 73 6.97 2.52 12.53
CA ALA A 73 7.55 3.54 11.66
C ALA A 73 8.33 4.61 12.43
N TYR A 74 7.71 5.23 13.41
CA TYR A 74 8.24 6.45 14.01
C TYR A 74 8.94 6.20 15.35
N GLU A 75 8.37 5.37 16.24
CA GLU A 75 9.02 5.09 17.53
C GLU A 75 10.24 4.18 17.35
N LYS A 76 10.10 3.11 16.56
CA LYS A 76 11.22 2.19 16.25
C LYS A 76 12.09 2.63 15.07
N ARG A 77 11.72 3.70 14.37
CA ARG A 77 12.40 4.21 13.17
C ARG A 77 12.67 3.15 12.11
N GLY A 78 11.75 2.19 11.99
CA GLY A 78 11.89 1.08 11.04
C GLY A 78 11.54 1.46 9.60
N PHE A 79 10.82 2.57 9.42
CA PHE A 79 10.30 3.01 8.12
C PHE A 79 10.35 4.52 8.01
N PHE A 80 10.49 5.03 6.79
CA PHE A 80 10.37 6.45 6.48
C PHE A 80 9.21 6.72 5.52
N ASP A 81 8.59 7.86 5.71
CA ASP A 81 7.43 8.36 4.98
C ASP A 81 7.93 9.29 3.86
N TYR A 82 7.65 8.95 2.60
CA TYR A 82 8.22 9.68 1.48
C TYR A 82 7.34 9.70 0.23
N GLY A 83 7.51 10.76 -0.55
CA GLY A 83 7.03 10.90 -1.91
C GLY A 83 5.60 11.41 -2.05
N GLY A 84 5.29 11.95 -3.24
CA GLY A 84 3.99 12.56 -3.55
C GLY A 84 2.80 11.60 -3.51
N TRP A 85 3.05 10.30 -3.70
CA TRP A 85 2.03 9.25 -3.57
C TRP A 85 1.87 8.75 -2.14
N LEU A 86 2.56 9.35 -1.16
CA LEU A 86 2.45 9.06 0.27
C LEU A 86 2.72 7.58 0.57
N PHE A 87 3.94 7.15 0.36
CA PHE A 87 4.37 5.81 0.74
C PHE A 87 5.25 5.80 1.98
N MET A 88 5.22 4.69 2.68
CA MET A 88 6.13 4.35 3.74
C MET A 88 7.04 3.21 3.26
N TYR A 89 8.35 3.43 3.36
CA TYR A 89 9.39 2.50 2.90
C TYR A 89 10.29 2.08 4.05
N PRO A 90 10.90 0.88 4.00
CA PRO A 90 11.88 0.45 5.00
C PRO A 90 13.05 1.43 5.13
N MET A 91 13.46 1.74 6.37
CA MET A 91 14.50 2.75 6.65
C MET A 91 15.84 2.42 5.99
N GLN A 92 16.22 1.13 5.93
CA GLN A 92 17.43 0.66 5.25
C GLN A 92 17.48 0.93 3.74
N GLU A 93 16.37 1.30 3.14
CA GLU A 93 16.33 1.66 1.73
C GLU A 93 16.70 3.12 1.47
N PHE A 94 16.77 3.95 2.51
CA PHE A 94 16.99 5.39 2.38
C PHE A 94 18.21 5.76 1.54
N PRO A 95 19.38 5.08 1.66
CA PRO A 95 20.55 5.39 0.83
C PRO A 95 20.29 5.32 -0.67
N TYR A 96 19.46 4.37 -1.12
CA TYR A 96 19.07 4.22 -2.53
C TYR A 96 18.04 5.29 -2.95
N TRP A 97 17.14 5.68 -2.05
CA TRP A 97 16.16 6.75 -2.29
C TRP A 97 16.84 8.14 -2.45
N ARG A 98 18.08 8.30 -1.99
CA ARG A 98 18.88 9.53 -2.24
C ARG A 98 19.04 9.81 -3.73
N LEU A 99 19.12 8.78 -4.59
CA LEU A 99 19.13 8.96 -6.05
C LEU A 99 17.81 9.60 -6.55
N HIS A 100 16.68 9.09 -6.08
CA HIS A 100 15.35 9.67 -6.41
C HIS A 100 15.26 11.13 -5.96
N MET A 101 15.73 11.43 -4.74
CA MET A 101 15.72 12.77 -4.16
C MET A 101 16.60 13.73 -4.97
N LYS A 102 17.81 13.31 -5.34
CA LYS A 102 18.73 14.06 -6.20
C LYS A 102 18.09 14.37 -7.56
N HIS A 103 17.58 13.37 -8.26
CA HIS A 103 16.95 13.60 -9.56
C HIS A 103 15.69 14.48 -9.44
N ARG A 104 14.99 14.44 -8.32
CA ARG A 104 13.85 15.32 -8.07
C ARG A 104 14.28 16.77 -7.86
N GLU A 105 15.37 17.01 -7.16
CA GLU A 105 15.95 18.32 -6.99
C GLU A 105 16.44 18.90 -8.33
N GLU A 106 17.19 18.12 -9.11
CA GLU A 106 17.75 18.53 -10.40
C GLU A 106 16.68 18.82 -11.48
N ARG A 107 15.58 18.04 -11.50
CA ARG A 107 14.54 18.17 -12.52
C ARG A 107 13.37 19.03 -12.10
N GLY A 108 13.36 19.46 -10.87
CA GLY A 108 12.28 20.20 -10.29
C GLY A 108 11.11 19.33 -9.81
N MET A 109 10.15 20.00 -9.22
CA MET A 109 8.91 19.43 -8.73
C MET A 109 7.77 19.79 -9.68
N HIS A 110 6.63 19.14 -9.50
CA HIS A 110 5.45 19.38 -10.34
C HIS A 110 4.99 20.84 -10.36
N TYR A 111 5.31 21.62 -9.32
CA TYR A 111 4.98 23.03 -9.21
C TYR A 111 6.23 23.85 -8.87
N GLU A 112 6.48 24.93 -9.61
CA GLU A 112 7.65 25.79 -9.47
C GLU A 112 7.88 26.30 -8.04
N ALA A 113 6.81 26.74 -7.36
CA ALA A 113 6.87 27.20 -5.97
C ALA A 113 7.45 26.16 -5.00
N PHE A 114 7.32 24.87 -5.31
CA PHE A 114 7.91 23.79 -4.51
C PHE A 114 9.32 23.43 -4.94
N THR A 115 9.74 23.84 -6.14
CA THR A 115 11.07 23.56 -6.67
C THR A 115 12.10 24.57 -6.19
N HIS A 116 11.70 25.82 -6.07
CA HIS A 116 12.60 26.95 -5.79
C HIS A 116 12.08 27.86 -4.66
N PRO A 117 11.94 27.35 -3.41
CA PRO A 117 11.64 28.24 -2.30
C PRO A 117 12.80 29.22 -2.10
N PRO A 118 12.54 30.46 -1.66
CA PRO A 118 13.60 31.42 -1.35
C PRO A 118 14.63 30.85 -0.36
N ALA A 119 15.92 31.09 -0.60
CA ALA A 119 17.00 30.57 0.25
C ALA A 119 16.86 30.99 1.71
N GLU A 120 16.41 32.23 1.97
CA GLU A 120 16.17 32.74 3.32
C GLU A 120 15.04 32.00 4.02
N LEU A 121 14.01 31.60 3.30
CA LEU A 121 12.92 30.78 3.84
C LEU A 121 13.40 29.38 4.21
N ILE A 122 14.24 28.78 3.38
CA ILE A 122 14.87 27.45 3.67
C ILE A 122 15.72 27.57 4.94
N LYS A 123 16.59 28.58 5.04
CA LYS A 123 17.42 28.84 6.23
C LYS A 123 16.56 29.05 7.48
N PHE A 124 15.50 29.83 7.36
CA PHE A 124 14.57 30.09 8.46
C PHE A 124 13.97 28.78 8.96
N VAL A 125 13.38 27.95 8.07
CA VAL A 125 12.73 26.71 8.45
C VAL A 125 13.73 25.72 9.09
N LEU A 126 14.94 25.58 8.53
CA LEU A 126 15.98 24.72 9.10
C LEU A 126 16.43 25.23 10.49
N ASN A 127 16.53 26.54 10.68
CA ASN A 127 16.88 27.13 11.98
C ASN A 127 15.80 26.88 13.03
N GLU A 128 14.52 27.04 12.65
CA GLU A 128 13.40 26.72 13.53
C GLU A 128 13.41 25.25 13.97
N LEU A 129 13.65 24.32 13.05
CA LEU A 129 13.80 22.90 13.39
C LEU A 129 15.02 22.63 14.29
N ARG A 130 16.16 23.33 14.08
CA ARG A 130 17.34 23.18 14.95
C ARG A 130 17.09 23.64 16.37
N THR A 131 16.40 24.75 16.53
CA THR A 131 16.21 25.42 17.83
C THR A 131 15.00 24.90 18.62
N ARG A 132 13.91 24.56 17.93
CA ARG A 132 12.64 24.17 18.57
C ARG A 132 12.37 22.66 18.53
N GLY A 133 13.15 21.90 17.74
CA GLY A 133 12.93 20.47 17.53
C GLY A 133 11.87 20.18 16.47
N PRO A 134 11.17 19.01 16.53
CA PRO A 134 10.21 18.59 15.54
C PRO A 134 9.01 19.54 15.40
N LEU A 135 8.70 19.98 14.19
CA LEU A 135 7.62 20.93 13.87
C LEU A 135 6.72 20.42 12.74
N GLY A 136 5.45 20.77 12.80
CA GLY A 136 4.49 20.59 11.73
C GLY A 136 4.13 21.93 11.06
N ASN A 137 3.36 21.87 9.97
CA ASN A 137 2.91 23.06 9.25
C ASN A 137 2.16 24.08 10.13
N ARG A 138 1.53 23.63 11.21
CA ARG A 138 0.74 24.49 12.11
C ARG A 138 1.62 25.29 13.10
N ASP A 139 2.85 24.84 13.31
CA ASP A 139 3.77 25.45 14.27
C ASP A 139 4.46 26.71 13.70
N PHE A 140 4.30 26.96 12.39
CA PHE A 140 4.78 28.14 11.72
C PHE A 140 3.66 29.18 11.60
N GLY A 141 3.97 30.45 11.92
CA GLY A 141 3.11 31.60 11.70
C GLY A 141 2.97 31.94 10.20
N GLY A 142 2.34 33.07 9.91
CA GLY A 142 2.20 33.63 8.56
C GLY A 142 0.86 33.32 7.88
N GLU A 143 0.53 34.13 6.88
CA GLU A 143 -0.67 33.98 6.05
C GLU A 143 -0.45 32.91 4.98
N ALA A 144 -1.55 32.38 4.44
CA ALA A 144 -1.50 31.44 3.34
C ALA A 144 -1.23 32.21 2.05
N VAL A 145 -0.11 31.94 1.40
CA VAL A 145 0.14 32.39 0.02
C VAL A 145 -0.60 31.51 -0.97
N GLN A 146 -1.02 32.09 -2.08
CA GLN A 146 -1.71 31.35 -3.12
C GLN A 146 -0.71 30.38 -3.78
N ALA A 147 -0.78 29.13 -3.37
CA ALA A 147 -0.24 28.05 -4.15
C ALA A 147 -1.41 27.41 -4.91
N TRP A 148 -1.13 26.65 -5.94
CA TRP A 148 -2.05 25.93 -6.82
C TRP A 148 -3.26 25.19 -6.16
N SER A 149 -3.36 25.14 -4.84
CA SER A 149 -4.47 24.53 -4.13
C SER A 149 -5.48 25.61 -3.71
N TYR A 150 -6.75 25.29 -3.73
CA TYR A 150 -7.80 26.25 -3.36
C TYR A 150 -7.77 26.75 -1.91
N ARG A 151 -6.90 26.25 -1.06
CA ARG A 151 -6.77 26.67 0.34
C ARG A 151 -5.55 27.53 0.59
N GLY A 152 -4.72 27.80 -0.42
CA GLY A 152 -3.41 28.38 -0.24
C GLY A 152 -2.50 27.53 0.65
N ARG A 153 -1.24 27.89 0.78
CA ARG A 153 -0.30 27.24 1.72
C ARG A 153 0.58 28.32 2.35
N LYS A 154 0.91 28.15 3.61
CA LYS A 154 1.93 28.98 4.25
C LYS A 154 3.28 28.76 3.57
N GLU A 155 4.09 29.77 3.43
CA GLU A 155 5.43 29.70 2.82
C GLU A 155 6.31 28.62 3.50
N ALA A 156 6.30 28.57 4.83
CA ALA A 156 7.01 27.54 5.58
C ALA A 156 6.56 26.11 5.21
N SER A 157 5.29 25.89 4.86
CA SER A 157 4.80 24.60 4.40
C SER A 157 5.34 24.21 3.03
N ILE A 158 5.64 25.20 2.18
CA ILE A 158 6.29 25.00 0.87
C ILE A 158 7.75 24.58 1.09
N ALA A 159 8.47 25.30 1.94
CA ALA A 159 9.85 24.98 2.27
C ALA A 159 9.99 23.60 2.97
N LEU A 160 9.11 23.28 3.93
CA LEU A 160 9.08 21.94 4.56
C LEU A 160 8.83 20.83 3.53
N TYR A 161 7.90 21.05 2.60
CA TYR A 161 7.63 20.07 1.53
C TYR A 161 8.84 19.89 0.62
N TYR A 162 9.49 21.00 0.21
CA TYR A 162 10.70 20.96 -0.58
C TYR A 162 11.82 20.20 0.12
N LEU A 163 12.15 20.60 1.36
CA LEU A 163 13.21 19.99 2.16
C LEU A 163 12.96 18.48 2.41
N TRP A 164 11.71 18.09 2.58
CA TRP A 164 11.34 16.68 2.69
C TRP A 164 11.52 15.93 1.37
N MET A 165 11.19 16.55 0.24
CA MET A 165 11.31 15.93 -1.09
C MET A 165 12.76 15.73 -1.52
N ILE A 166 13.68 16.60 -1.06
CA ILE A 166 15.13 16.47 -1.31
C ILE A 166 15.87 15.69 -0.20
N GLY A 167 15.14 15.30 0.87
CA GLY A 167 15.67 14.48 1.95
C GLY A 167 16.51 15.20 3.00
N GLU A 168 16.40 16.53 3.12
CA GLU A 168 17.06 17.32 4.17
C GLU A 168 16.28 17.31 5.49
N VAL A 169 14.97 17.11 5.41
CA VAL A 169 14.12 16.81 6.57
C VAL A 169 13.35 15.52 6.35
N MET A 170 12.99 14.87 7.44
CA MET A 170 12.22 13.63 7.43
C MET A 170 10.96 13.77 8.31
N ILE A 171 9.98 12.91 8.08
CA ILE A 171 8.80 12.85 8.94
C ILE A 171 9.15 11.97 10.13
N THR A 172 9.11 12.55 11.33
CA THR A 172 9.38 11.84 12.60
C THR A 172 8.10 11.40 13.31
N GLY A 173 6.93 11.82 12.81
CA GLY A 173 5.64 11.46 13.37
C GLY A 173 4.47 12.15 12.70
N ARG A 174 3.27 11.87 13.19
CA ARG A 174 2.03 12.49 12.71
C ARG A 174 1.10 12.83 13.85
N LYS A 175 0.44 14.00 13.78
CA LYS A 175 -0.71 14.36 14.62
C LYS A 175 -1.98 14.17 13.78
N GLY A 176 -2.72 13.08 14.01
CA GLY A 176 -3.76 12.65 13.08
C GLY A 176 -3.17 12.22 11.73
N PHE A 177 -3.32 13.04 10.69
CA PHE A 177 -2.64 12.84 9.41
C PHE A 177 -1.64 13.97 9.07
N ASP A 178 -1.56 15.01 9.90
CA ASP A 178 -0.59 16.10 9.73
C ASP A 178 0.81 15.60 10.01
N ARG A 179 1.75 15.95 9.14
CA ARG A 179 3.16 15.56 9.24
C ARG A 179 3.89 16.39 10.29
N ILE A 180 4.74 15.74 11.06
CA ILE A 180 5.72 16.37 11.95
C ILE A 180 7.10 16.08 11.36
N TYR A 181 7.84 17.13 11.06
CA TYR A 181 9.15 17.08 10.42
C TYR A 181 10.25 17.32 11.45
N ASP A 182 11.39 16.70 11.23
CA ASP A 182 12.63 17.02 11.91
C ASP A 182 13.80 16.88 10.93
N LEU A 183 14.97 17.35 11.33
CA LEU A 183 16.22 17.28 10.57
C LEU A 183 16.57 15.81 10.30
N ARG A 184 17.08 15.51 9.09
CA ARG A 184 17.46 14.15 8.70
C ARG A 184 18.39 13.52 9.71
N GLU A 185 19.45 14.23 10.13
CA GLU A 185 20.45 13.74 11.07
C GLU A 185 19.90 13.38 12.45
N ARG A 186 18.69 13.82 12.81
CA ARG A 186 18.03 13.45 14.06
C ARG A 186 17.07 12.25 13.91
N VAL A 187 16.60 12.00 12.70
CA VAL A 187 15.60 10.96 12.43
C VAL A 187 16.22 9.72 11.84
N LEU A 188 17.13 9.88 10.88
CA LEU A 188 17.77 8.77 10.18
C LEU A 188 18.85 8.14 11.05
N PRO A 189 18.85 6.80 11.25
CA PRO A 189 19.99 6.11 11.86
C PRO A 189 21.26 6.33 11.04
N SER A 190 22.38 6.58 11.72
CA SER A 190 23.64 6.98 11.09
C SER A 190 24.18 5.96 10.07
N GLU A 191 23.90 4.67 10.28
CA GLU A 191 24.29 3.60 9.36
C GLU A 191 23.60 3.68 7.99
N TYR A 192 22.53 4.47 7.86
CA TYR A 192 21.80 4.68 6.60
C TYR A 192 22.01 6.09 6.03
N ASP A 193 22.77 6.98 6.71
CA ASP A 193 22.99 8.35 6.24
C ASP A 193 24.19 8.44 5.27
N TYR A 194 24.03 7.78 4.13
CA TYR A 194 24.95 7.87 3.01
C TYR A 194 24.19 7.89 1.67
N VAL A 195 24.88 8.15 0.59
CA VAL A 195 24.31 8.09 -0.78
C VAL A 195 24.86 6.85 -1.46
N ALA A 196 23.97 5.90 -1.80
CA ALA A 196 24.39 4.74 -2.57
C ALA A 196 24.85 5.16 -3.98
N PRO A 197 25.89 4.49 -4.56
CA PRO A 197 26.26 4.70 -5.95
C PRO A 197 25.05 4.56 -6.87
N GLU A 198 24.98 5.39 -7.91
CA GLU A 198 23.83 5.41 -8.83
C GLU A 198 23.55 4.03 -9.45
N SER A 199 24.61 3.31 -9.84
CA SER A 199 24.47 1.94 -10.39
C SER A 199 23.85 0.97 -9.39
N GLU A 200 24.21 1.06 -8.11
CA GLU A 200 23.63 0.22 -7.04
C GLU A 200 22.17 0.58 -6.78
N ALA A 201 21.85 1.87 -6.77
CA ALA A 201 20.49 2.34 -6.59
C ALA A 201 19.58 1.90 -7.76
N ILE A 202 20.07 1.97 -9.00
CA ILE A 202 19.33 1.48 -10.18
C ILE A 202 19.13 -0.05 -10.08
N ASP A 203 20.13 -0.82 -9.69
CA ASP A 203 20.04 -2.26 -9.48
C ASP A 203 19.05 -2.63 -8.37
N PHE A 204 19.12 -1.91 -7.26
CA PHE A 204 18.17 -2.06 -6.16
C PHE A 204 16.74 -1.82 -6.61
N PHE A 205 16.45 -0.69 -7.25
CA PHE A 205 15.11 -0.35 -7.71
C PHE A 205 14.62 -1.25 -8.86
N SER A 206 15.52 -1.76 -9.68
CA SER A 206 15.18 -2.75 -10.70
C SER A 206 14.61 -4.03 -10.08
N ARG A 207 15.24 -4.55 -9.02
CA ARG A 207 14.77 -5.71 -8.23
C ARG A 207 13.50 -5.37 -7.44
N LYS A 208 13.50 -4.24 -6.74
CA LYS A 208 12.34 -3.76 -5.96
C LYS A 208 11.10 -3.61 -6.82
N SER A 209 11.23 -3.15 -8.05
CA SER A 209 10.11 -3.02 -8.99
C SER A 209 9.47 -4.37 -9.32
N ILE A 210 10.27 -5.44 -9.46
CA ILE A 210 9.74 -6.80 -9.67
C ILE A 210 9.09 -7.30 -8.37
N ALA A 211 9.77 -7.17 -7.23
CA ALA A 211 9.27 -7.61 -5.93
C ALA A 211 7.94 -6.93 -5.55
N TYR A 212 7.84 -5.62 -5.74
CA TYR A 212 6.62 -4.83 -5.48
C TYR A 212 5.43 -5.29 -6.33
N LEU A 213 5.67 -5.63 -7.59
CA LEU A 213 4.64 -6.10 -8.51
C LEU A 213 4.34 -7.59 -8.37
N GLY A 214 5.26 -8.38 -7.80
CA GLY A 214 5.23 -9.84 -7.72
C GLY A 214 5.50 -10.49 -9.09
N LEU A 215 4.52 -10.43 -9.99
CA LEU A 215 4.66 -10.78 -11.40
C LEU A 215 4.47 -9.51 -12.23
N ALA A 216 5.55 -9.02 -12.81
CA ALA A 216 5.62 -7.74 -13.49
C ALA A 216 5.70 -7.91 -15.00
N ARG A 217 4.80 -7.27 -15.77
CA ARG A 217 5.03 -7.10 -17.22
C ARG A 217 6.23 -6.19 -17.45
N GLU A 218 7.02 -6.45 -18.49
CA GLU A 218 8.22 -5.64 -18.78
C GLU A 218 7.91 -4.13 -18.90
N SER A 219 6.78 -3.78 -19.51
CA SER A 219 6.34 -2.39 -19.62
C SER A 219 6.01 -1.78 -18.25
N THR A 220 5.33 -2.53 -17.37
CA THR A 220 4.97 -2.07 -16.03
C THR A 220 6.20 -1.99 -15.13
N TRP A 221 7.12 -2.95 -15.24
CA TRP A 221 8.41 -2.93 -14.56
C TRP A 221 9.22 -1.68 -14.92
N ARG A 222 9.34 -1.36 -16.23
CA ARG A 222 10.02 -0.15 -16.72
C ARG A 222 9.40 1.13 -16.15
N THR A 223 8.07 1.24 -16.17
CA THR A 223 7.36 2.40 -15.58
C THR A 223 7.59 2.51 -14.08
N SER A 224 7.59 1.39 -13.35
CA SER A 224 7.87 1.37 -11.92
C SER A 224 9.32 1.76 -11.63
N LEU A 225 10.28 1.27 -12.41
CA LEU A 225 11.68 1.66 -12.28
C LEU A 225 11.85 3.17 -12.52
N ALA A 226 11.27 3.70 -13.61
CA ALA A 226 11.30 5.14 -13.92
C ALA A 226 10.73 5.98 -12.76
N TYR A 227 9.64 5.53 -12.15
CA TYR A 227 9.08 6.16 -10.95
C TYR A 227 10.08 6.15 -9.78
N PHE A 228 10.68 4.99 -9.48
CA PHE A 228 11.58 4.84 -8.33
C PHE A 228 12.88 5.64 -8.49
N ILE A 229 13.43 5.73 -9.71
CA ILE A 229 14.64 6.54 -9.94
C ILE A 229 14.35 8.00 -10.33
N HIS A 230 13.07 8.37 -10.41
CA HIS A 230 12.58 9.70 -10.78
C HIS A 230 13.15 10.25 -12.08
N ARG A 231 13.30 9.40 -13.08
CA ARG A 231 13.66 9.76 -14.46
C ARG A 231 13.11 8.78 -15.46
N ASP A 232 13.05 9.21 -16.71
CA ASP A 232 12.65 8.32 -17.80
C ASP A 232 13.67 7.20 -17.98
N VAL A 233 13.16 6.03 -18.31
CA VAL A 233 13.94 4.84 -18.69
C VAL A 233 13.54 4.47 -20.13
N SER A 234 14.47 4.59 -21.06
CA SER A 234 14.22 4.24 -22.46
C SER A 234 13.98 2.74 -22.63
N ARG A 235 13.42 2.34 -23.77
CA ARG A 235 13.24 0.92 -24.09
C ARG A 235 14.57 0.18 -24.17
N ASP A 236 15.59 0.77 -24.77
CA ASP A 236 16.91 0.16 -24.93
C ASP A 236 17.64 0.04 -23.60
N GLU A 237 17.58 1.08 -22.74
CA GLU A 237 18.11 1.02 -21.39
C GLU A 237 17.41 -0.08 -20.58
N SER A 238 16.08 -0.12 -20.59
CA SER A 238 15.30 -1.13 -19.85
C SER A 238 15.63 -2.55 -20.34
N LYS A 239 15.82 -2.76 -21.64
CA LYS A 239 16.23 -4.04 -22.20
C LYS A 239 17.59 -4.48 -21.70
N LYS A 240 18.61 -3.59 -21.73
CA LYS A 240 19.96 -3.87 -21.23
C LYS A 240 19.95 -4.21 -19.72
N LEU A 241 19.21 -3.44 -18.93
CA LEU A 241 19.06 -3.70 -17.49
C LEU A 241 18.42 -5.07 -17.23
N LEU A 242 17.36 -5.39 -17.95
CA LEU A 242 16.67 -6.67 -17.79
C LEU A 242 17.53 -7.85 -18.23
N GLU A 243 18.23 -7.77 -19.36
CA GLU A 243 19.16 -8.79 -19.82
C GLU A 243 20.27 -9.04 -18.79
N ARG A 244 20.79 -7.98 -18.16
CA ARG A 244 21.76 -8.08 -17.08
C ARG A 244 21.17 -8.83 -15.86
N LEU A 245 19.96 -8.47 -15.40
CA LEU A 245 19.31 -9.16 -14.29
C LEU A 245 19.08 -10.65 -14.57
N ILE A 246 18.68 -10.98 -15.80
CA ILE A 246 18.48 -12.38 -16.21
C ILE A 246 19.82 -13.13 -16.28
N LYS A 247 20.86 -12.53 -16.88
CA LYS A 247 22.19 -13.14 -16.96
C LYS A 247 22.82 -13.38 -15.58
N GLN A 248 22.57 -12.49 -14.64
CA GLN A 248 23.01 -12.62 -13.25
C GLN A 248 22.17 -13.62 -12.43
N GLY A 249 21.14 -14.23 -13.00
CA GLY A 249 20.27 -15.16 -12.28
C GLY A 249 19.38 -14.47 -11.23
N VAL A 250 19.12 -13.16 -11.35
CA VAL A 250 18.29 -12.41 -10.40
C VAL A 250 16.81 -12.50 -10.76
N ALA A 251 16.48 -12.48 -12.05
CA ALA A 251 15.12 -12.52 -12.54
C ALA A 251 14.96 -13.50 -13.70
N SER A 252 13.75 -13.95 -13.91
CA SER A 252 13.37 -14.82 -15.04
C SER A 252 12.06 -14.39 -15.66
N ARG A 253 11.81 -14.86 -16.89
CA ARG A 253 10.55 -14.70 -17.60
C ARG A 253 9.62 -15.87 -17.32
N VAL A 254 8.35 -15.54 -17.07
CA VAL A 254 7.26 -16.50 -16.83
C VAL A 254 6.12 -16.17 -17.78
N ARG A 255 5.43 -17.19 -18.29
CA ARG A 255 4.20 -17.05 -19.08
C ARG A 255 3.01 -17.51 -18.25
N VAL A 256 1.89 -16.82 -18.39
CA VAL A 256 0.61 -17.22 -17.79
C VAL A 256 -0.26 -17.82 -18.90
N GLU A 257 -0.89 -18.96 -18.64
CA GLU A 257 -1.79 -19.63 -19.59
C GLU A 257 -2.89 -18.67 -20.10
N GLY A 258 -3.10 -18.69 -21.40
CA GLY A 258 -4.08 -17.82 -22.06
C GLY A 258 -3.69 -16.35 -22.13
N SER A 259 -2.51 -15.95 -21.61
CA SER A 259 -1.99 -14.58 -21.74
C SER A 259 -0.97 -14.48 -22.87
N LYS A 260 -1.08 -13.41 -23.67
CA LYS A 260 -0.04 -13.03 -24.64
C LYS A 260 1.14 -12.30 -23.96
N ASP A 261 0.97 -11.83 -22.73
CA ASP A 261 1.98 -11.10 -21.99
C ASP A 261 3.01 -12.03 -21.35
N GLY A 262 4.28 -11.66 -21.43
CA GLY A 262 5.36 -12.22 -20.59
C GLY A 262 5.43 -11.44 -19.27
N TYR A 263 5.78 -12.15 -18.21
CA TYR A 263 5.97 -11.59 -16.88
C TYR A 263 7.38 -11.85 -16.37
N LEU A 264 7.87 -10.95 -15.55
CA LEU A 264 9.12 -11.05 -14.80
C LEU A 264 8.82 -11.52 -13.38
N VAL A 265 9.68 -12.37 -12.86
CA VAL A 265 9.67 -12.83 -11.46
C VAL A 265 11.11 -12.82 -10.93
N LEU A 266 11.29 -12.56 -9.65
CA LEU A 266 12.59 -12.80 -9.02
C LEU A 266 12.88 -14.30 -8.91
N ASN A 267 14.11 -14.72 -9.17
CA ASN A 267 14.47 -16.13 -9.09
C ASN A 267 14.34 -16.69 -7.67
N SER A 268 14.48 -15.86 -6.64
CA SER A 268 14.17 -16.23 -5.26
C SER A 268 12.73 -16.69 -5.04
N ASP A 269 11.80 -16.26 -5.90
CA ASP A 269 10.37 -16.58 -5.79
C ASP A 269 9.96 -17.79 -6.67
N GLN A 270 10.83 -18.28 -7.55
CA GLN A 270 10.52 -19.44 -8.40
C GLN A 270 10.12 -20.71 -7.64
N PRO A 271 10.75 -21.05 -6.50
CA PRO A 271 10.31 -22.20 -5.70
C PRO A 271 8.85 -22.09 -5.28
N HIS A 272 8.39 -20.88 -4.90
CA HIS A 272 6.99 -20.64 -4.55
C HIS A 272 6.04 -20.86 -5.73
N LEU A 273 6.42 -20.39 -6.94
CA LEU A 273 5.65 -20.67 -8.16
C LEU A 273 5.55 -22.16 -8.46
N SER A 274 6.65 -22.89 -8.35
CA SER A 274 6.70 -24.33 -8.59
C SER A 274 5.85 -25.12 -7.58
N GLU A 275 5.88 -24.73 -6.30
CA GLU A 275 5.03 -25.34 -5.28
C GLU A 275 3.55 -25.10 -5.55
N LEU A 276 3.17 -23.86 -5.90
CA LEU A 276 1.81 -23.48 -6.22
C LEU A 276 1.28 -24.19 -7.47
N GLU A 277 2.10 -24.30 -8.51
CA GLU A 277 1.72 -25.01 -9.74
C GLU A 277 1.53 -26.52 -9.50
N ALA A 278 2.25 -27.08 -8.53
CA ALA A 278 2.05 -28.44 -8.05
C ALA A 278 0.90 -28.57 -7.03
N GLY A 279 0.07 -27.55 -6.86
CA GLY A 279 -1.07 -27.54 -5.92
C GLY A 279 -0.69 -27.46 -4.45
N ARG A 280 0.57 -27.15 -4.12
CA ARG A 280 1.04 -27.06 -2.73
C ARG A 280 1.14 -25.61 -2.26
N ILE A 281 0.89 -25.40 -0.98
CA ILE A 281 1.11 -24.10 -0.32
C ILE A 281 2.56 -24.03 0.15
N PRO A 282 3.37 -23.02 -0.27
CA PRO A 282 4.72 -22.83 0.22
C PRO A 282 4.76 -22.81 1.76
N LYS A 283 5.70 -23.51 2.36
CA LYS A 283 5.82 -23.61 3.83
C LYS A 283 5.87 -22.24 4.51
N ALA A 284 6.59 -21.29 3.90
CA ALA A 284 6.72 -19.92 4.39
C ALA A 284 5.41 -19.13 4.33
N TRP A 285 4.40 -19.59 3.57
CA TRP A 285 3.12 -18.88 3.38
C TRP A 285 1.98 -19.49 4.20
N LYS A 286 2.20 -20.58 4.92
CA LYS A 286 1.17 -21.19 5.77
C LYS A 286 0.59 -20.15 6.73
N SER A 287 -0.74 -20.10 6.78
CA SER A 287 -1.45 -19.24 7.73
C SER A 287 -1.14 -19.60 9.17
N LYS A 288 -1.06 -18.60 10.05
CA LYS A 288 -0.99 -18.77 11.51
C LYS A 288 -2.34 -18.63 12.20
N GLY A 289 -3.40 -18.38 11.45
CA GLY A 289 -4.77 -18.24 11.90
C GLY A 289 -5.72 -18.74 10.81
N PRO A 290 -6.99 -18.30 10.82
CA PRO A 290 -7.96 -18.68 9.81
C PRO A 290 -7.44 -18.41 8.40
N THR A 291 -7.75 -19.32 7.47
CA THR A 291 -7.54 -19.14 6.04
C THR A 291 -8.58 -18.16 5.46
N THR A 292 -8.35 -17.71 4.24
CA THR A 292 -9.31 -16.88 3.51
C THR A 292 -10.63 -17.59 3.16
N GLU A 293 -10.68 -18.93 3.27
CA GLU A 293 -11.90 -19.74 3.14
C GLU A 293 -12.69 -19.84 4.46
N GLU A 294 -12.01 -19.69 5.60
CA GLU A 294 -12.65 -19.71 6.94
C GLU A 294 -13.04 -18.30 7.41
N GLU A 295 -12.36 -17.27 6.94
CA GLU A 295 -12.62 -15.88 7.28
C GLU A 295 -12.27 -14.97 6.09
N VAL A 296 -13.25 -14.29 5.51
CA VAL A 296 -13.00 -13.36 4.41
C VAL A 296 -12.09 -12.21 4.83
N THR A 297 -11.30 -11.72 3.88
CA THR A 297 -10.47 -10.53 4.09
C THR A 297 -11.05 -9.35 3.31
N LEU A 298 -11.34 -8.25 4.02
CA LEU A 298 -11.69 -6.97 3.40
C LEU A 298 -10.42 -6.29 2.92
N LEU A 299 -10.31 -6.02 1.63
CA LEU A 299 -9.13 -5.39 1.04
C LEU A 299 -9.22 -3.87 1.11
N ALA A 300 -8.08 -3.24 1.35
CA ALA A 300 -7.99 -1.79 1.39
C ALA A 300 -8.27 -1.17 0.01
N PRO A 301 -8.76 0.09 -0.07
CA PRO A 301 -9.03 0.75 -1.34
C PRO A 301 -7.79 0.90 -2.24
N LEU A 302 -6.61 1.09 -1.63
CA LEU A 302 -5.34 1.25 -2.35
C LEU A 302 -4.48 -0.02 -2.33
N GLU A 303 -5.13 -1.19 -2.24
CA GLU A 303 -4.43 -2.47 -2.21
C GLU A 303 -3.76 -2.76 -3.57
N ILE A 304 -2.47 -3.11 -3.53
CA ILE A 304 -1.68 -3.32 -4.76
C ILE A 304 -2.24 -4.44 -5.64
N VAL A 305 -2.86 -5.46 -5.06
CA VAL A 305 -3.43 -6.58 -5.85
C VAL A 305 -4.67 -6.18 -6.63
N THR A 306 -5.35 -5.10 -6.25
CA THR A 306 -6.56 -4.60 -6.92
C THR A 306 -6.34 -3.30 -7.67
N ALA A 307 -5.29 -2.54 -7.33
CA ALA A 307 -5.05 -1.23 -7.91
C ALA A 307 -4.66 -1.27 -9.40
N ARG A 308 -4.86 -0.14 -10.09
CA ARG A 308 -4.36 0.12 -11.44
C ARG A 308 -4.79 -0.93 -12.48
N GLY A 309 -6.04 -1.39 -12.41
CA GLY A 309 -6.62 -2.38 -13.32
C GLY A 309 -6.21 -3.84 -13.05
N ARG A 310 -5.46 -4.10 -11.97
CA ARG A 310 -5.06 -5.48 -11.60
C ARG A 310 -6.27 -6.32 -11.19
N ALA A 311 -7.24 -5.74 -10.48
CA ALA A 311 -8.47 -6.43 -10.11
C ALA A 311 -9.14 -7.08 -11.33
N LYS A 312 -9.35 -6.31 -12.41
CA LYS A 312 -9.95 -6.85 -13.65
C LYS A 312 -9.05 -7.88 -14.32
N LYS A 313 -7.74 -7.63 -14.37
CA LYS A 313 -6.80 -8.50 -15.09
C LYS A 313 -6.57 -9.85 -14.41
N VAL A 314 -6.51 -9.86 -13.08
CA VAL A 314 -6.13 -11.04 -12.27
C VAL A 314 -7.34 -11.84 -11.83
N PHE A 315 -8.42 -11.15 -11.46
CA PHE A 315 -9.61 -11.75 -10.83
C PHE A 315 -10.88 -11.60 -11.68
N ASP A 316 -10.78 -11.00 -12.87
CA ASP A 316 -11.94 -10.55 -13.67
C ASP A 316 -12.93 -9.65 -12.90
N PHE A 317 -12.46 -9.02 -11.86
CA PHE A 317 -13.22 -8.20 -10.93
C PHE A 317 -13.15 -6.72 -11.32
N GLU A 318 -14.28 -6.11 -11.64
CA GLU A 318 -14.34 -4.68 -11.96
C GLU A 318 -14.24 -3.87 -10.66
N TYR A 319 -13.16 -3.15 -10.47
CA TYR A 319 -12.95 -2.33 -9.29
C TYR A 319 -12.46 -0.92 -9.62
N LEU A 320 -13.17 0.05 -9.09
CA LEU A 320 -12.80 1.46 -9.13
C LEU A 320 -13.08 2.09 -7.76
N TRP A 321 -12.08 2.75 -7.19
CA TRP A 321 -12.29 3.53 -5.98
C TRP A 321 -12.93 4.87 -6.32
N GLU A 322 -14.22 5.05 -5.95
CA GLU A 322 -15.07 6.13 -6.42
C GLU A 322 -15.09 7.37 -5.52
N VAL A 323 -14.14 7.47 -4.59
CA VAL A 323 -14.08 8.56 -3.60
C VAL A 323 -14.09 9.97 -4.20
N TYR A 324 -13.51 10.13 -5.38
CA TYR A 324 -13.45 11.42 -6.09
C TYR A 324 -14.66 11.68 -7.00
N LYS A 325 -15.53 10.68 -7.19
CA LYS A 325 -16.74 10.87 -7.98
C LYS A 325 -17.82 11.58 -7.18
N PRO A 326 -18.61 12.49 -7.80
CA PRO A 326 -19.85 13.00 -7.21
C PRO A 326 -20.78 11.85 -6.80
N VAL A 327 -21.59 12.04 -5.77
CA VAL A 327 -22.46 10.99 -5.19
C VAL A 327 -23.32 10.28 -6.26
N HIS A 328 -23.95 11.06 -7.15
CA HIS A 328 -24.84 10.55 -8.21
C HIS A 328 -24.13 9.74 -9.31
N GLN A 329 -22.79 9.80 -9.38
CA GLN A 329 -21.97 9.04 -10.34
C GLN A 329 -21.33 7.79 -9.75
N ARG A 330 -21.50 7.55 -8.44
CA ARG A 330 -20.94 6.38 -7.77
C ARG A 330 -21.83 5.17 -8.03
N ARG A 331 -21.23 4.10 -8.54
CA ARG A 331 -21.89 2.81 -8.77
C ARG A 331 -21.95 1.98 -7.49
N TRP A 332 -20.85 1.99 -6.71
CA TRP A 332 -20.68 1.12 -5.54
C TRP A 332 -20.53 1.87 -4.21
N GLY A 333 -20.37 3.19 -4.23
CA GLY A 333 -20.28 3.97 -3.01
C GLY A 333 -18.98 4.70 -2.80
N TYR A 334 -18.82 5.23 -1.58
CA TYR A 334 -17.72 6.15 -1.27
C TYR A 334 -16.42 5.42 -0.88
N TYR A 335 -16.53 4.37 -0.07
CA TYR A 335 -15.37 3.68 0.52
C TYR A 335 -15.41 2.17 0.31
N THR A 336 -15.69 1.78 -0.91
CA THR A 336 -15.93 0.39 -1.27
C THR A 336 -14.70 -0.48 -1.07
N LEU A 337 -14.86 -1.58 -0.32
CA LEU A 337 -13.83 -2.58 0.00
C LEU A 337 -14.13 -3.88 -0.75
N PRO A 338 -13.22 -4.39 -1.59
CA PRO A 338 -13.33 -5.73 -2.15
C PRO A 338 -13.24 -6.80 -1.05
N ILE A 339 -13.91 -7.92 -1.26
CA ILE A 339 -13.94 -9.07 -0.34
C ILE A 339 -13.20 -10.24 -0.99
N LEU A 340 -12.08 -10.63 -0.37
CA LEU A 340 -11.31 -11.82 -0.72
C LEU A 340 -11.85 -13.02 0.05
N TYR A 341 -12.25 -14.07 -0.68
CA TYR A 341 -12.63 -15.39 -0.17
C TYR A 341 -11.87 -16.47 -0.93
N GLY A 342 -11.22 -17.39 -0.24
CA GLY A 342 -10.28 -18.28 -0.88
C GLY A 342 -9.16 -17.49 -1.59
N ASP A 343 -9.02 -17.70 -2.88
CA ASP A 343 -8.07 -17.00 -3.74
C ASP A 343 -8.75 -16.06 -4.76
N ASP A 344 -10.04 -15.68 -4.53
CA ASP A 344 -10.81 -14.86 -5.46
C ASP A 344 -11.53 -13.66 -4.79
N LEU A 345 -11.84 -12.65 -5.60
CA LEU A 345 -12.62 -11.48 -5.19
C LEU A 345 -14.10 -11.74 -5.50
N VAL A 346 -14.87 -12.10 -4.49
CA VAL A 346 -16.26 -12.60 -4.64
C VAL A 346 -17.33 -11.55 -4.41
N ALA A 347 -16.98 -10.42 -3.80
CA ALA A 347 -17.94 -9.38 -3.47
C ALA A 347 -17.24 -8.04 -3.17
N ARG A 348 -18.04 -7.02 -2.93
CA ARG A 348 -17.62 -5.73 -2.39
C ARG A 348 -18.66 -5.17 -1.44
N LEU A 349 -18.23 -4.36 -0.48
CA LEU A 349 -19.12 -3.64 0.41
C LEU A 349 -18.69 -2.18 0.58
N ASP A 350 -19.66 -1.29 0.83
CA ASP A 350 -19.42 0.10 1.21
C ASP A 350 -19.74 0.29 2.70
N PRO A 351 -18.73 0.31 3.59
CA PRO A 351 -18.93 0.46 5.02
C PRO A 351 -18.82 1.91 5.46
N LYS A 352 -19.56 2.26 6.51
CA LYS A 352 -19.43 3.53 7.22
C LYS A 352 -19.50 3.32 8.72
N LEU A 353 -18.56 3.88 9.46
CA LEU A 353 -18.57 3.86 10.92
C LEU A 353 -19.23 5.14 11.47
N ASP A 354 -20.36 5.00 12.15
CA ASP A 354 -20.88 6.05 13.02
C ASP A 354 -20.15 5.97 14.36
N ARG A 355 -19.21 6.87 14.56
CA ARG A 355 -18.37 6.93 15.78
C ARG A 355 -19.11 7.41 17.02
N LYS A 356 -20.30 8.06 16.88
CA LYS A 356 -21.13 8.49 18.00
C LYS A 356 -21.84 7.28 18.62
N THR A 357 -22.35 6.41 17.80
CA THR A 357 -23.11 5.22 18.24
C THR A 357 -22.27 3.94 18.23
N ASN A 358 -21.01 3.99 17.76
CA ASN A 358 -20.14 2.85 17.49
C ASN A 358 -20.83 1.78 16.62
N THR A 359 -21.53 2.24 15.57
CA THR A 359 -22.28 1.36 14.67
C THR A 359 -21.59 1.29 13.30
N LEU A 360 -21.24 0.08 12.87
CA LEU A 360 -20.81 -0.19 11.50
C LEU A 360 -22.04 -0.34 10.62
N HIS A 361 -22.26 0.61 9.72
CA HIS A 361 -23.31 0.55 8.70
C HIS A 361 -22.73 -0.06 7.42
N ILE A 362 -23.35 -1.11 6.92
CA ILE A 362 -23.14 -1.61 5.54
C ILE A 362 -24.11 -0.85 4.65
N LEU A 363 -23.62 0.15 3.92
CA LEU A 363 -24.42 1.02 3.07
C LEU A 363 -24.81 0.32 1.76
N GLY A 364 -23.93 -0.56 1.25
CA GLY A 364 -24.13 -1.38 0.08
C GLY A 364 -23.30 -2.65 0.13
N PHE A 365 -23.81 -3.69 -0.53
CA PHE A 365 -23.15 -4.99 -0.65
C PHE A 365 -23.50 -5.63 -1.99
N TRP A 366 -22.49 -6.01 -2.77
CA TRP A 366 -22.65 -6.56 -4.10
C TRP A 366 -21.84 -7.84 -4.23
N LEU A 367 -22.52 -8.95 -4.49
CA LEU A 367 -21.91 -10.22 -4.86
C LEU A 367 -21.57 -10.22 -6.34
N GLU A 368 -20.47 -10.86 -6.74
CA GLU A 368 -20.24 -11.23 -8.13
C GLU A 368 -21.17 -12.38 -8.52
N ASP A 369 -21.42 -12.55 -9.82
CA ASP A 369 -22.42 -13.51 -10.32
C ASP A 369 -22.06 -14.95 -9.96
N ASP A 370 -20.76 -15.28 -10.01
CA ASP A 370 -20.17 -16.59 -9.70
C ASP A 370 -19.75 -16.75 -8.22
N ALA A 371 -20.05 -15.75 -7.38
CA ALA A 371 -19.72 -15.84 -5.95
C ALA A 371 -20.43 -17.02 -5.27
N PRO A 372 -19.73 -17.72 -4.35
CA PRO A 372 -20.36 -18.76 -3.53
C PRO A 372 -21.55 -18.21 -2.73
N LYS A 373 -22.63 -19.00 -2.65
CA LYS A 373 -23.87 -18.64 -1.93
C LYS A 373 -24.22 -19.66 -0.85
N ASP A 374 -23.26 -20.52 -0.52
CA ASP A 374 -23.38 -21.59 0.47
C ASP A 374 -23.18 -21.11 1.92
N GLU A 375 -23.33 -22.05 2.84
CA GLU A 375 -23.16 -21.77 4.27
C GLU A 375 -21.70 -21.53 4.64
N ALA A 376 -20.73 -22.13 3.95
CA ALA A 376 -19.30 -21.95 4.19
C ALA A 376 -18.91 -20.49 3.94
N PHE A 377 -19.29 -19.94 2.78
CA PHE A 377 -19.08 -18.51 2.48
C PHE A 377 -19.79 -17.60 3.49
N ALA A 378 -21.04 -17.90 3.85
CA ALA A 378 -21.80 -17.10 4.82
C ALA A 378 -21.14 -17.07 6.21
N ASN A 379 -20.56 -18.20 6.66
CA ASN A 379 -19.77 -18.30 7.88
C ASN A 379 -18.47 -17.47 7.77
N ALA A 380 -17.73 -17.62 6.69
CA ALA A 380 -16.49 -16.88 6.45
C ALA A 380 -16.74 -15.36 6.42
N LEU A 381 -17.84 -14.93 5.81
CA LEU A 381 -18.25 -13.52 5.76
C LEU A 381 -18.61 -13.01 7.17
N ALA A 382 -19.36 -13.80 7.96
CA ALA A 382 -19.67 -13.44 9.35
C ALA A 382 -18.39 -13.27 10.19
N ASN A 383 -17.43 -14.20 10.08
CA ASN A 383 -16.16 -14.16 10.77
C ASN A 383 -15.35 -12.90 10.38
N GLY A 384 -15.24 -12.63 9.07
CA GLY A 384 -14.53 -11.45 8.57
C GLY A 384 -15.17 -10.13 9.01
N LEU A 385 -16.50 -10.01 8.97
CA LEU A 385 -17.22 -8.83 9.43
C LEU A 385 -17.09 -8.63 10.95
N LYS A 386 -17.17 -9.70 11.74
CA LYS A 386 -16.99 -9.64 13.19
C LYS A 386 -15.60 -9.11 13.54
N ARG A 387 -14.56 -9.73 12.97
CA ARG A 387 -13.19 -9.31 13.21
C ARG A 387 -12.93 -7.87 12.72
N PHE A 388 -13.53 -7.45 11.60
CA PHE A 388 -13.41 -6.07 11.11
C PHE A 388 -14.08 -5.07 12.04
N ALA A 389 -15.26 -5.41 12.58
CA ALA A 389 -15.94 -4.59 13.58
C ALA A 389 -15.10 -4.42 14.85
N GLU A 390 -14.42 -5.48 15.30
CA GLU A 390 -13.49 -5.45 16.44
C GLU A 390 -12.32 -4.47 16.17
N LEU A 391 -11.70 -4.51 14.99
CA LEU A 391 -10.61 -3.59 14.62
C LEU A 391 -11.02 -2.13 14.75
N ILE A 392 -12.22 -1.79 14.24
CA ILE A 392 -12.70 -0.40 14.18
C ILE A 392 -13.46 0.02 15.44
N GLY A 393 -13.57 -0.84 16.44
CA GLY A 393 -14.28 -0.59 17.71
C GLY A 393 -15.80 -0.49 17.58
N ALA A 394 -16.37 -1.07 16.52
CA ALA A 394 -17.83 -1.08 16.33
C ALA A 394 -18.48 -2.08 17.30
N LYS A 395 -19.49 -1.61 18.03
CA LYS A 395 -20.28 -2.42 18.99
C LYS A 395 -21.57 -2.96 18.37
N LYS A 396 -21.98 -2.40 17.26
CA LYS A 396 -23.22 -2.76 16.54
C LYS A 396 -22.96 -2.81 15.05
N MET A 397 -23.70 -3.65 14.33
CA MET A 397 -23.69 -3.71 12.86
C MET A 397 -25.09 -3.50 12.30
N ASP A 398 -25.21 -2.59 11.34
CA ASP A 398 -26.40 -2.39 10.55
C ASP A 398 -26.21 -3.04 9.18
N LEU A 399 -26.91 -4.14 8.94
CA LEU A 399 -26.79 -4.96 7.75
C LEU A 399 -27.88 -4.65 6.69
N ARG A 400 -28.61 -3.53 6.81
CA ARG A 400 -29.73 -3.19 5.90
C ARG A 400 -29.29 -3.05 4.44
N GLY A 401 -28.05 -2.61 4.20
CA GLY A 401 -27.48 -2.52 2.85
C GLY A 401 -27.15 -3.86 2.18
N ILE A 402 -27.31 -4.99 2.87
CA ILE A 402 -27.16 -6.32 2.28
C ILE A 402 -28.52 -6.74 1.70
N ASN A 403 -28.70 -6.58 0.39
CA ASN A 403 -29.98 -6.86 -0.28
C ASN A 403 -30.33 -8.36 -0.40
N HIS A 404 -29.36 -9.25 -0.25
CA HIS A 404 -29.55 -10.71 -0.23
C HIS A 404 -30.25 -11.16 1.07
N THR A 405 -31.57 -11.37 1.04
CA THR A 405 -32.40 -11.63 2.23
C THR A 405 -31.93 -12.84 3.03
N LYS A 406 -31.65 -13.98 2.37
CA LYS A 406 -31.16 -15.19 3.04
C LYS A 406 -29.81 -14.95 3.74
N LEU A 407 -28.85 -14.37 3.03
CA LEU A 407 -27.54 -14.05 3.59
C LEU A 407 -27.65 -13.05 4.75
N ARG A 408 -28.43 -11.98 4.59
CA ARG A 408 -28.66 -11.00 5.65
C ARG A 408 -29.29 -11.62 6.91
N SER A 409 -30.25 -12.50 6.73
CA SER A 409 -30.92 -13.22 7.85
C SER A 409 -29.93 -14.13 8.58
N TYR A 410 -29.09 -14.84 7.83
CA TYR A 410 -28.02 -15.68 8.38
C TYR A 410 -27.00 -14.84 9.18
N LEU A 411 -26.50 -13.77 8.59
CA LEU A 411 -25.55 -12.87 9.25
C LEU A 411 -26.14 -12.24 10.53
N LYS A 412 -27.41 -11.81 10.51
CA LYS A 412 -28.10 -11.31 11.71
C LYS A 412 -28.14 -12.33 12.85
N LYS A 413 -28.22 -13.61 12.54
CA LYS A 413 -28.22 -14.68 13.55
C LYS A 413 -26.82 -14.93 14.10
N LYS A 414 -25.80 -14.88 13.26
CA LYS A 414 -24.39 -15.18 13.63
C LYS A 414 -23.64 -14.01 14.28
N LEU A 415 -24.07 -12.78 14.02
CA LEU A 415 -23.42 -11.54 14.50
C LEU A 415 -24.13 -10.92 15.71
N LYS A 416 -25.12 -11.59 16.27
CA LYS A 416 -25.70 -11.28 17.58
C LYS A 416 -24.72 -11.70 18.69
#